data_a7569433c39fc4b231b7d1355798b9ef
#
_entry.id   a7569433c39fc4b231b7d1355798b9ef
#
_cell.length_a   1.000
_cell.length_b   1.000
_cell.length_c   1.000
_cell.angle_alpha   90.00
_cell.angle_beta   90.00
_cell.angle_gamma   90.00
#
_symmetry.space_group_name_H-M   'P 1'
#
loop_
_entity.id
_entity.type
_entity.pdbx_description
1 polymer ?
#
loop_
_entity_poly.entity_id
_entity_poly.type
_entity_poly.pdbx_seq_one_letter_code
_entity_poly.pdbx_strand_id
1 'polypeptide(L)'
;MDTIIKVENVEIKDLKNIKYGKISTNLSFDKIRNSDVIGIYGQNGSGKTAFIEAFSLLKYLLTVKSLPKNSNHLIYYNKKEINLSFDFIINNKFGEFSVNYNCTLKAGKDKLIVLNENCSYKENQPYHKLKSLIEKNNNIIRIRNKDIITFDEEIKLKIMLAKEMAIANNTSFVFSKELRKIYKIYFNKKEMELFKNICYDFNRNLHIINDMQTGLILANLLMPFTIHLKDARGEIPYGLAEPMILQSRHFLAISNVIEQINIVLTKIIPGLQILVNPLNNETMDNGKTGTRFEFLSLKDNKKLPLRCESAGILKLISILSVLIAVFNEPNSCVVIDELDSGVFEYLLGELLEIINENGKGQLFFTSHNLRALEVLPNKNLWFTTTNENNRFVRLKGVKRLSNSRDIYIRAVQLGGQDENLYRETDIYSIKKSFRKAGKLDV
;
A
#
# COMPACT_ATOMS: atom_id res chain seq x y z
N MET A 1 -17.10 20.55 -1.95
CA MET A 1 -16.22 19.72 -2.82
C MET A 1 -15.62 18.63 -1.96
N ASP A 2 -15.72 17.39 -2.43
CA ASP A 2 -15.10 16.26 -1.74
C ASP A 2 -13.58 16.34 -1.91
N THR A 3 -12.86 16.17 -0.82
CA THR A 3 -11.40 16.13 -0.85
C THR A 3 -10.93 14.86 -1.58
N ILE A 4 -10.04 14.99 -2.56
CA ILE A 4 -9.42 13.87 -3.27
C ILE A 4 -7.91 13.95 -3.09
N ILE A 5 -7.30 12.80 -2.75
CA ILE A 5 -5.87 12.68 -2.48
C ILE A 5 -5.36 11.45 -3.22
N LYS A 6 -4.34 11.63 -4.04
CA LYS A 6 -3.69 10.52 -4.74
C LYS A 6 -2.17 10.64 -4.72
N VAL A 7 -1.50 9.50 -4.76
CA VAL A 7 -0.05 9.44 -4.91
C VAL A 7 0.31 9.67 -6.37
N GLU A 8 1.18 10.64 -6.64
CA GLU A 8 1.68 10.98 -7.98
C GLU A 8 3.02 10.29 -8.26
N ASN A 9 3.95 10.37 -7.30
CA ASN A 9 5.27 9.77 -7.44
C ASN A 9 5.69 9.04 -6.16
N VAL A 10 6.42 7.97 -6.34
CA VAL A 10 7.12 7.25 -5.27
C VAL A 10 8.58 7.11 -5.68
N GLU A 11 9.49 7.65 -4.87
CA GLU A 11 10.93 7.52 -5.07
C GLU A 11 11.54 6.76 -3.89
N ILE A 12 12.35 5.76 -4.21
CA ILE A 12 12.94 4.83 -3.25
C ILE A 12 14.45 4.80 -3.47
N LYS A 13 15.21 5.00 -2.38
CA LYS A 13 16.66 4.84 -2.38
C LYS A 13 17.09 3.91 -1.25
N ASP A 14 17.96 2.98 -1.59
CA ASP A 14 18.65 2.07 -0.66
C ASP A 14 17.70 1.20 0.19
N LEU A 15 16.59 0.71 -0.41
CA LEU A 15 15.61 -0.20 0.21
C LEU A 15 15.72 -1.61 -0.39
N LYS A 16 16.00 -2.63 0.44
CA LYS A 16 16.17 -4.03 0.03
C LYS A 16 17.17 -4.15 -1.14
N ASN A 17 16.69 -4.50 -2.32
CA ASN A 17 17.46 -4.65 -3.55
C ASN A 17 17.29 -3.46 -4.53
N ILE A 18 16.74 -2.36 -4.07
CA ILE A 18 16.63 -1.11 -4.83
C ILE A 18 17.66 -0.12 -4.32
N LYS A 19 18.66 0.21 -5.13
CA LYS A 19 19.59 1.30 -4.86
C LYS A 19 18.96 2.63 -5.25
N TYR A 20 18.28 2.67 -6.40
CA TYR A 20 17.42 3.76 -6.81
C TYR A 20 16.26 3.25 -7.69
N GLY A 21 15.07 3.76 -7.43
CA GLY A 21 13.89 3.49 -8.23
C GLY A 21 12.84 4.58 -8.06
N LYS A 22 12.18 4.94 -9.14
CA LYS A 22 11.07 5.90 -9.14
C LYS A 22 9.92 5.36 -9.97
N ILE A 23 8.73 5.42 -9.41
CA ILE A 23 7.47 5.14 -10.12
C ILE A 23 6.65 6.43 -10.12
N SER A 24 6.25 6.86 -11.32
CA SER A 24 5.37 8.01 -11.54
C SER A 24 4.06 7.52 -12.13
N THR A 25 2.95 7.98 -11.57
CA THR A 25 1.62 7.75 -12.12
C THR A 25 1.37 8.66 -13.32
N ASN A 26 0.24 8.49 -14.00
CA ASN A 26 -0.14 9.37 -15.10
C ASN A 26 -1.21 10.36 -14.68
N LEU A 27 -1.26 10.66 -13.40
CA LEU A 27 -2.22 11.55 -12.82
C LEU A 27 -1.94 13.01 -13.21
N SER A 28 -3.02 13.73 -13.40
CA SER A 28 -3.08 15.18 -13.47
C SER A 28 -4.29 15.65 -12.69
N PHE A 29 -4.36 16.91 -12.34
CA PHE A 29 -5.50 17.44 -11.61
C PHE A 29 -6.82 17.27 -12.38
N ASP A 30 -6.80 17.36 -13.70
CA ASP A 30 -7.98 17.14 -14.56
C ASP A 30 -8.50 15.70 -14.47
N LYS A 31 -7.62 14.73 -14.18
CA LYS A 31 -7.92 13.31 -14.11
C LYS A 31 -7.91 12.74 -12.69
N ILE A 32 -7.82 13.57 -11.68
CA ILE A 32 -7.70 13.13 -10.29
C ILE A 32 -8.90 12.29 -9.81
N ARG A 33 -10.04 12.43 -10.46
CA ARG A 33 -11.27 11.67 -10.17
C ARG A 33 -11.34 10.31 -10.83
N ASN A 34 -10.48 10.05 -11.81
CA ASN A 34 -10.47 8.80 -12.57
C ASN A 34 -9.68 7.73 -11.82
N SER A 35 -9.93 6.48 -12.13
CA SER A 35 -9.12 5.37 -11.67
C SER A 35 -7.65 5.52 -12.08
N ASP A 36 -6.76 5.05 -11.23
CA ASP A 36 -5.33 4.95 -11.52
C ASP A 36 -4.83 3.58 -11.07
N VAL A 37 -4.70 2.68 -12.02
CA VAL A 37 -4.26 1.30 -11.81
C VAL A 37 -2.82 1.17 -12.28
N ILE A 38 -1.90 0.77 -11.40
CA ILE A 38 -0.47 0.65 -11.68
C ILE A 38 -0.01 -0.79 -11.37
N GLY A 39 0.38 -1.52 -12.40
CA GLY A 39 0.95 -2.86 -12.29
C GLY A 39 2.48 -2.84 -12.36
N ILE A 40 3.14 -3.60 -11.48
CA ILE A 40 4.61 -3.72 -11.39
C ILE A 40 5.00 -5.15 -11.68
N TYR A 41 5.77 -5.35 -12.74
CA TYR A 41 6.19 -6.64 -13.27
C TYR A 41 7.69 -6.84 -13.21
N GLY A 42 8.12 -8.09 -13.16
CA GLY A 42 9.55 -8.44 -13.25
C GLY A 42 9.91 -9.73 -12.56
N GLN A 43 11.17 -10.10 -12.66
CA GLN A 43 11.76 -11.30 -12.12
C GLN A 43 11.64 -11.37 -10.58
N ASN A 44 11.70 -12.58 -10.01
CA ASN A 44 11.81 -12.74 -8.55
C ASN A 44 13.07 -12.07 -8.02
N GLY A 45 12.96 -11.41 -6.87
CA GLY A 45 14.07 -10.67 -6.28
C GLY A 45 14.39 -9.33 -6.97
N SER A 46 13.62 -8.86 -7.95
CA SER A 46 13.89 -7.65 -8.70
C SER A 46 13.38 -6.34 -8.07
N GLY A 47 12.76 -6.38 -6.89
CA GLY A 47 12.36 -5.18 -6.16
C GLY A 47 10.85 -4.89 -6.14
N LYS A 48 10.00 -5.76 -6.68
CA LYS A 48 8.53 -5.60 -6.64
C LYS A 48 8.02 -5.43 -5.20
N THR A 49 8.31 -6.40 -4.33
CA THR A 49 7.93 -6.36 -2.91
C THR A 49 8.54 -5.18 -2.16
N ALA A 50 9.73 -4.70 -2.56
CA ALA A 50 10.34 -3.53 -1.94
C ALA A 50 9.51 -2.24 -2.17
N PHE A 51 8.82 -2.12 -3.30
CA PHE A 51 7.87 -1.04 -3.54
C PHE A 51 6.68 -1.09 -2.56
N ILE A 52 6.13 -2.28 -2.31
CA ILE A 52 5.04 -2.49 -1.34
C ILE A 52 5.51 -2.15 0.09
N GLU A 53 6.76 -2.55 0.44
CA GLU A 53 7.36 -2.21 1.73
C GLU A 53 7.52 -0.71 1.94
N ALA A 54 7.81 0.07 0.89
CA ALA A 54 7.86 1.52 1.00
C ALA A 54 6.52 2.11 1.47
N PHE A 55 5.40 1.61 0.95
CA PHE A 55 4.06 2.01 1.43
C PHE A 55 3.76 1.50 2.85
N SER A 56 4.25 0.31 3.20
CA SER A 56 4.12 -0.22 4.56
C SER A 56 4.84 0.69 5.56
N LEU A 57 6.06 1.11 5.26
CA LEU A 57 6.81 2.07 6.06
C LEU A 57 6.09 3.42 6.16
N LEU A 58 5.57 3.95 5.04
CA LEU A 58 4.76 5.17 5.03
C LEU A 58 3.55 5.03 5.98
N LYS A 59 2.84 3.90 5.94
CA LYS A 59 1.68 3.64 6.81
C LYS A 59 2.04 3.68 8.29
N TYR A 60 3.19 3.10 8.68
CA TYR A 60 3.71 3.18 10.06
C TYR A 60 3.95 4.62 10.47
N LEU A 61 4.58 5.42 9.61
CA LEU A 61 4.87 6.84 9.87
C LEU A 61 3.59 7.66 10.02
N LEU A 62 2.65 7.54 9.09
CA LEU A 62 1.37 8.25 9.12
C LEU A 62 0.50 7.89 10.33
N THR A 63 0.55 6.63 10.79
CA THR A 63 -0.19 6.17 11.97
C THR A 63 0.51 6.47 13.28
N VAL A 64 1.73 7.01 13.23
CA VAL A 64 2.60 7.27 14.40
C VAL A 64 2.82 5.98 15.21
N LYS A 65 2.92 4.85 14.52
CA LYS A 65 3.27 3.56 15.11
C LYS A 65 4.78 3.36 15.07
N SER A 66 5.31 2.67 16.07
CA SER A 66 6.70 2.27 16.08
C SER A 66 7.03 1.39 14.86
N LEU A 67 8.15 1.68 14.20
CA LEU A 67 8.61 0.87 13.08
C LEU A 67 8.80 -0.61 13.50
N PRO A 68 8.59 -1.57 12.59
CA PRO A 68 8.63 -3.00 12.91
C PRO A 68 9.97 -3.43 13.52
N LYS A 69 9.92 -4.40 14.44
CA LYS A 69 11.13 -5.10 14.90
C LYS A 69 11.83 -5.78 13.72
N ASN A 70 13.14 -5.88 13.80
CA ASN A 70 14.00 -6.49 12.77
C ASN A 70 13.96 -5.78 11.40
N SER A 71 13.38 -4.58 11.28
CA SER A 71 13.28 -3.86 10.00
C SER A 71 14.63 -3.38 9.43
N ASN A 72 15.73 -3.50 10.16
CA ASN A 72 17.08 -3.17 9.66
C ASN A 72 17.47 -3.98 8.41
N HIS A 73 16.91 -5.19 8.22
CA HIS A 73 17.14 -6.00 7.02
C HIS A 73 16.54 -5.38 5.73
N LEU A 74 15.72 -4.33 5.88
CA LEU A 74 15.17 -3.59 4.74
C LEU A 74 16.19 -2.65 4.10
N ILE A 75 17.29 -2.35 4.76
CA ILE A 75 18.33 -1.48 4.21
C ILE A 75 19.09 -2.24 3.11
N TYR A 76 19.36 -1.54 2.00
CA TYR A 76 20.18 -2.06 0.91
C TYR A 76 21.58 -2.45 1.43
N TYR A 77 22.13 -3.52 0.85
CA TYR A 77 23.45 -4.03 1.22
C TYR A 77 24.53 -2.92 1.21
N ASN A 78 25.39 -2.88 2.25
CA ASN A 78 26.44 -1.88 2.45
C ASN A 78 25.96 -0.42 2.59
N LYS A 79 24.66 -0.19 2.82
CA LYS A 79 24.12 1.12 3.17
C LYS A 79 23.72 1.17 4.64
N LYS A 80 23.48 2.36 5.15
CA LYS A 80 23.08 2.59 6.55
C LYS A 80 21.71 3.25 6.66
N GLU A 81 21.18 3.74 5.54
CA GLU A 81 19.98 4.56 5.50
C GLU A 81 19.12 4.19 4.29
N ILE A 82 17.82 4.39 4.44
CA ILE A 82 16.82 4.32 3.39
C ILE A 82 16.25 5.72 3.20
N ASN A 83 16.08 6.17 1.96
CA ASN A 83 15.36 7.41 1.67
C ASN A 83 14.09 7.09 0.87
N LEU A 84 12.97 7.61 1.36
CA LEU A 84 11.67 7.50 0.70
C LEU A 84 11.10 8.89 0.45
N SER A 85 10.55 9.09 -0.74
CA SER A 85 9.83 10.30 -1.08
C SER A 85 8.48 9.94 -1.73
N PHE A 86 7.43 10.60 -1.27
CA PHE A 86 6.08 10.46 -1.80
C PHE A 86 5.54 11.82 -2.20
N ASP A 87 5.17 11.95 -3.46
CA ASP A 87 4.45 13.12 -3.96
C ASP A 87 2.96 12.80 -4.03
N PHE A 88 2.15 13.68 -3.49
CA PHE A 88 0.69 13.59 -3.49
C PHE A 88 0.10 14.74 -4.28
N ILE A 89 -0.92 14.47 -5.06
CA ILE A 89 -1.82 15.49 -5.59
C ILE A 89 -3.09 15.52 -4.75
N ILE A 90 -3.51 16.72 -4.37
CA ILE A 90 -4.65 16.96 -3.50
C ILE A 90 -5.55 18.00 -4.15
N ASN A 91 -6.84 17.67 -4.28
CA ASN A 91 -7.89 18.61 -4.62
C ASN A 91 -8.86 18.69 -3.43
N ASN A 92 -8.95 19.85 -2.79
CA ASN A 92 -9.80 20.08 -1.64
C ASN A 92 -10.52 21.43 -1.73
N LYS A 93 -11.27 21.80 -0.70
CA LYS A 93 -12.04 23.07 -0.65
C LYS A 93 -11.19 24.35 -0.81
N PHE A 94 -9.87 24.27 -0.66
CA PHE A 94 -8.94 25.39 -0.83
C PHE A 94 -8.26 25.42 -2.21
N GLY A 95 -8.48 24.41 -3.06
CA GLY A 95 -7.91 24.30 -4.39
C GLY A 95 -7.07 23.04 -4.60
N GLU A 96 -6.17 23.12 -5.56
CA GLU A 96 -5.30 22.03 -6.01
C GLU A 96 -3.88 22.22 -5.50
N PHE A 97 -3.30 21.15 -4.97
CA PHE A 97 -1.98 21.16 -4.34
C PHE A 97 -1.19 19.91 -4.69
N SER A 98 0.12 20.12 -4.90
CA SER A 98 1.10 19.03 -4.80
C SER A 98 1.73 19.07 -3.41
N VAL A 99 1.75 17.94 -2.69
CA VAL A 99 2.38 17.81 -1.37
C VAL A 99 3.47 16.76 -1.47
N ASN A 100 4.69 17.10 -1.02
CA ASN A 100 5.81 16.18 -0.94
C ASN A 100 6.07 15.81 0.52
N TYR A 101 6.19 14.53 0.79
CA TYR A 101 6.69 14.01 2.06
C TYR A 101 7.90 13.13 1.81
N ASN A 102 9.01 13.47 2.47
CA ASN A 102 10.23 12.68 2.43
C ASN A 102 10.72 12.32 3.82
N CYS A 103 11.27 11.12 3.92
CA CYS A 103 11.88 10.64 5.15
C CYS A 103 13.17 9.86 4.89
N THR A 104 14.09 9.96 5.85
CA THR A 104 15.30 9.14 5.93
C THR A 104 15.18 8.24 7.15
N LEU A 105 15.29 6.94 6.93
CA LEU A 105 15.29 5.92 7.96
C LEU A 105 16.70 5.33 8.05
N LYS A 106 17.25 5.17 9.25
CA LYS A 106 18.58 4.57 9.43
C LYS A 106 18.52 3.33 10.31
N ALA A 107 19.58 2.51 10.26
CA ALA A 107 19.74 1.37 11.14
C ALA A 107 19.77 1.82 12.61
N GLY A 108 18.89 1.22 13.42
CA GLY A 108 18.93 1.31 14.88
C GLY A 108 19.45 0.00 15.49
N LYS A 109 19.31 -0.17 16.81
CA LYS A 109 19.75 -1.38 17.51
C LYS A 109 19.00 -2.62 17.00
N ASP A 110 17.66 -2.59 17.02
CA ASP A 110 16.81 -3.74 16.69
C ASP A 110 15.87 -3.47 15.51
N LYS A 111 15.76 -2.22 15.07
CA LYS A 111 14.84 -1.78 14.02
C LYS A 111 15.28 -0.45 13.43
N LEU A 112 14.68 -0.10 12.29
CA LEU A 112 14.86 1.22 11.68
C LEU A 112 14.44 2.33 12.64
N ILE A 113 15.12 3.47 12.58
CA ILE A 113 14.79 4.70 13.30
C ILE A 113 14.62 5.86 12.32
N VAL A 114 13.73 6.80 12.66
CA VAL A 114 13.44 7.96 11.83
C VAL A 114 14.49 9.04 12.05
N LEU A 115 15.36 9.25 11.05
CA LEU A 115 16.45 10.24 11.11
C LEU A 115 15.96 11.62 10.69
N ASN A 116 15.42 11.73 9.49
CA ASN A 116 14.93 12.99 8.91
C ASN A 116 13.50 12.83 8.40
N GLU A 117 12.71 13.90 8.46
CA GLU A 117 11.36 13.97 7.90
C GLU A 117 11.08 15.40 7.43
N ASN A 118 10.56 15.53 6.22
CA ASN A 118 10.21 16.82 5.65
C ASN A 118 8.85 16.72 4.97
N CYS A 119 8.02 17.72 5.16
CA CYS A 119 6.75 17.88 4.49
C CYS A 119 6.67 19.28 3.87
N SER A 120 6.40 19.35 2.57
CA SER A 120 6.29 20.61 1.83
C SER A 120 5.12 20.54 0.86
N TYR A 121 4.64 21.69 0.41
CA TYR A 121 3.56 21.78 -0.56
C TYR A 121 3.77 22.89 -1.57
N LYS A 122 3.09 22.75 -2.72
CA LYS A 122 2.99 23.74 -3.78
C LYS A 122 1.54 23.83 -4.23
N GLU A 123 1.03 25.05 -4.41
CA GLU A 123 -0.27 25.28 -5.05
C GLU A 123 -0.15 25.06 -6.57
N ASN A 124 -1.13 24.40 -7.17
CA ASN A 124 -1.17 24.19 -8.62
C ASN A 124 -1.62 25.46 -9.35
N GLN A 125 -0.80 26.49 -9.24
CA GLN A 125 -1.00 27.78 -9.92
C GLN A 125 0.32 28.26 -10.51
N PRO A 126 0.28 29.00 -11.61
CA PRO A 126 1.49 29.59 -12.19
C PRO A 126 2.30 30.38 -11.16
N TYR A 127 3.63 30.24 -11.22
CA TYR A 127 4.58 30.98 -10.37
C TYR A 127 4.55 30.71 -8.86
N HIS A 128 3.70 29.78 -8.37
CA HIS A 128 3.75 29.38 -6.97
C HIS A 128 4.98 28.54 -6.68
N LYS A 129 5.70 28.90 -5.59
CA LYS A 129 6.90 28.21 -5.14
C LYS A 129 6.56 27.13 -4.11
N LEU A 130 7.46 26.14 -4.01
CA LEU A 130 7.40 25.13 -2.95
C LEU A 130 7.52 25.82 -1.59
N LYS A 131 6.63 25.46 -0.65
CA LYS A 131 6.62 25.98 0.73
C LYS A 131 6.83 24.81 1.70
N SER A 132 7.79 24.93 2.60
CA SER A 132 7.98 23.96 3.66
C SER A 132 6.90 24.13 4.74
N LEU A 133 6.23 23.05 5.11
CA LEU A 133 5.35 22.99 6.28
C LEU A 133 6.17 22.68 7.52
N ILE A 134 6.96 21.61 7.46
CA ILE A 134 7.82 21.17 8.56
C ILE A 134 9.05 20.47 8.00
N GLU A 135 10.16 20.74 8.61
CA GLU A 135 11.46 20.15 8.32
C GLU A 135 12.12 19.69 9.61
N LYS A 136 12.49 18.42 9.67
CA LYS A 136 13.34 17.86 10.72
C LYS A 136 14.53 17.18 10.06
N ASN A 137 15.67 17.86 10.09
CA ASN A 137 16.94 17.34 9.57
C ASN A 137 17.95 17.25 10.73
N ASN A 138 18.22 16.05 11.21
CA ASN A 138 19.03 15.81 12.40
C ASN A 138 18.54 16.64 13.61
N ASN A 139 19.30 17.69 13.97
CA ASN A 139 18.98 18.59 15.09
C ASN A 139 18.25 19.86 14.66
N ILE A 140 18.17 20.15 13.37
CA ILE A 140 17.49 21.34 12.86
C ILE A 140 16.00 21.02 12.69
N ILE A 141 15.17 21.82 13.32
CA ILE A 141 13.72 21.73 13.16
C ILE A 141 13.21 23.10 12.71
N ARG A 142 12.42 23.10 11.64
CA ARG A 142 11.78 24.30 11.11
C ARG A 142 10.30 24.07 10.90
N ILE A 143 9.49 25.04 11.25
CA ILE A 143 8.05 25.08 10.96
C ILE A 143 7.80 26.32 10.10
N ARG A 144 7.25 26.11 8.90
CA ARG A 144 7.04 27.19 7.89
C ARG A 144 8.32 27.98 7.61
N ASN A 145 9.43 27.30 7.42
CA ASN A 145 10.80 27.88 7.23
C ASN A 145 11.34 28.67 8.43
N LYS A 146 10.63 28.75 9.57
CA LYS A 146 11.15 29.37 10.79
C LYS A 146 11.86 28.33 11.64
N ASP A 147 13.10 28.62 12.02
CA ASP A 147 13.84 27.77 12.94
C ASP A 147 13.20 27.81 14.33
N ILE A 148 13.16 26.66 15.01
CA ILE A 148 12.58 26.57 16.36
C ILE A 148 13.28 27.46 17.40
N ILE A 149 14.52 27.83 17.14
CA ILE A 149 15.28 28.74 18.01
C ILE A 149 14.60 30.10 18.12
N THR A 150 13.81 30.50 17.11
CA THR A 150 13.09 31.78 17.04
C THR A 150 11.71 31.74 17.73
N PHE A 151 11.30 30.59 18.27
CA PHE A 151 10.02 30.45 18.97
C PHE A 151 10.17 30.76 20.47
N ASP A 152 9.02 31.07 21.11
CA ASP A 152 8.96 31.23 22.55
C ASP A 152 9.49 29.98 23.28
N GLU A 153 10.17 30.15 24.41
CA GLU A 153 10.81 29.05 25.13
C GLU A 153 9.83 27.93 25.51
N GLU A 154 8.57 28.25 25.84
CA GLU A 154 7.55 27.24 26.14
C GLU A 154 7.23 26.37 24.93
N ILE A 155 7.12 26.97 23.74
CA ILE A 155 6.81 26.27 22.48
C ILE A 155 8.02 25.45 22.04
N LYS A 156 9.21 26.02 22.14
CA LYS A 156 10.48 25.33 21.87
C LYS A 156 10.63 24.08 22.74
N LEU A 157 10.35 24.19 24.04
CA LEU A 157 10.38 23.05 24.96
C LEU A 157 9.39 21.95 24.54
N LYS A 158 8.15 22.31 24.17
CA LYS A 158 7.13 21.38 23.69
C LYS A 158 7.58 20.65 22.40
N ILE A 159 8.22 21.36 21.47
CA ILE A 159 8.74 20.76 20.23
C ILE A 159 9.90 19.80 20.54
N MET A 160 10.82 20.19 21.44
CA MET A 160 11.92 19.34 21.85
C MET A 160 11.43 18.09 22.58
N LEU A 161 10.46 18.21 23.45
CA LEU A 161 9.79 17.06 24.10
C LEU A 161 9.15 16.13 23.09
N ALA A 162 8.42 16.67 22.11
CA ALA A 162 7.83 15.87 21.03
C ALA A 162 8.91 15.12 20.23
N LYS A 163 10.07 15.76 19.98
CA LYS A 163 11.22 15.11 19.32
C LYS A 163 11.75 13.94 20.14
N GLU A 164 12.02 14.15 21.43
CA GLU A 164 12.54 13.10 22.31
C GLU A 164 11.54 11.94 22.46
N MET A 165 10.23 12.23 22.56
CA MET A 165 9.18 11.21 22.57
C MET A 165 9.15 10.40 21.26
N ALA A 166 9.26 11.06 20.10
CA ALA A 166 9.31 10.38 18.80
C ALA A 166 10.53 9.48 18.68
N ILE A 167 11.70 9.93 19.16
CA ILE A 167 12.95 9.14 19.21
C ILE A 167 12.78 7.94 20.14
N ALA A 168 12.31 8.15 21.37
CA ALA A 168 12.15 7.09 22.37
C ALA A 168 11.17 6.00 21.91
N ASN A 169 10.05 6.39 21.28
CA ASN A 169 9.04 5.48 20.76
C ASN A 169 9.35 4.95 19.36
N ASN A 170 10.37 5.51 18.70
CA ASN A 170 10.73 5.20 17.31
C ASN A 170 9.54 5.39 16.34
N THR A 171 8.95 6.55 16.39
CA THR A 171 7.79 6.96 15.58
C THR A 171 8.10 8.20 14.76
N SER A 172 7.19 8.56 13.84
CA SER A 172 7.28 9.84 13.13
C SER A 172 7.19 11.03 14.11
N PHE A 173 8.08 11.97 13.94
CA PHE A 173 8.04 13.27 14.62
C PHE A 173 7.00 14.18 13.95
N VAL A 174 7.04 14.27 12.61
CA VAL A 174 6.17 15.17 11.82
C VAL A 174 4.69 14.91 12.08
N PHE A 175 4.28 13.64 12.17
CA PHE A 175 2.88 13.26 12.36
C PHE A 175 2.49 13.07 13.83
N SER A 176 3.41 13.35 14.78
CA SER A 176 3.17 13.16 16.21
C SER A 176 1.94 13.95 16.72
N LYS A 177 1.29 13.39 17.74
CA LYS A 177 0.09 14.03 18.34
C LYS A 177 0.44 15.34 19.05
N GLU A 178 1.61 15.40 19.62
CA GLU A 178 2.14 16.54 20.38
C GLU A 178 2.27 17.78 19.51
N LEU A 179 2.78 17.61 18.27
CA LEU A 179 2.94 18.71 17.33
C LEU A 179 1.63 19.24 16.75
N ARG A 180 0.55 18.47 16.77
CA ARG A 180 -0.75 18.92 16.23
C ARG A 180 -1.29 20.17 16.92
N LYS A 181 -1.02 20.34 18.23
CA LYS A 181 -1.40 21.55 18.98
C LYS A 181 -0.59 22.75 18.50
N ILE A 182 0.69 22.55 18.21
CA ILE A 182 1.62 23.57 17.71
C ILE A 182 1.25 23.96 16.28
N TYR A 183 0.94 23.01 15.43
CA TYR A 183 0.49 23.29 14.06
C TYR A 183 -0.79 24.14 14.02
N LYS A 184 -1.72 23.96 14.96
CA LYS A 184 -2.92 24.82 15.07
C LYS A 184 -2.59 26.29 15.32
N ILE A 185 -1.44 26.59 15.91
CA ILE A 185 -0.99 27.97 16.18
C ILE A 185 -0.28 28.55 14.95
N TYR A 186 0.57 27.76 14.28
CA TYR A 186 1.46 28.27 13.23
C TYR A 186 0.97 28.06 11.82
N PHE A 187 0.16 27.02 11.57
CA PHE A 187 -0.39 26.75 10.24
C PHE A 187 -1.64 27.60 10.00
N ASN A 188 -1.77 28.12 8.80
CA ASN A 188 -3.04 28.71 8.37
C ASN A 188 -4.08 27.60 8.09
N LYS A 189 -5.34 28.00 7.84
CA LYS A 189 -6.45 27.04 7.62
C LYS A 189 -6.18 26.08 6.46
N LYS A 190 -5.54 26.54 5.40
CA LYS A 190 -5.15 25.76 4.22
C LYS A 190 -4.09 24.71 4.58
N GLU A 191 -3.03 25.13 5.26
CA GLU A 191 -1.92 24.26 5.67
C GLU A 191 -2.39 23.18 6.67
N MET A 192 -3.26 23.56 7.61
CA MET A 192 -3.88 22.58 8.53
C MET A 192 -4.74 21.54 7.78
N GLU A 193 -5.47 21.97 6.75
CA GLU A 193 -6.24 21.03 5.94
C GLU A 193 -5.34 20.09 5.14
N LEU A 194 -4.27 20.61 4.50
CA LEU A 194 -3.30 19.76 3.79
C LEU A 194 -2.64 18.72 4.71
N PHE A 195 -2.23 19.16 5.90
CA PHE A 195 -1.68 18.24 6.90
C PHE A 195 -2.69 17.16 7.31
N LYS A 196 -3.95 17.54 7.55
CA LYS A 196 -5.05 16.62 7.85
C LYS A 196 -5.30 15.66 6.68
N ASN A 197 -5.29 16.15 5.45
CA ASN A 197 -5.50 15.34 4.26
C ASN A 197 -4.46 14.21 4.17
N ILE A 198 -3.18 14.45 4.48
CA ILE A 198 -2.15 13.40 4.47
C ILE A 198 -2.28 12.47 5.69
N CYS A 199 -2.24 13.04 6.91
CA CYS A 199 -2.12 12.20 8.11
C CYS A 199 -3.42 11.50 8.53
N TYR A 200 -4.56 11.97 8.05
CA TYR A 200 -5.87 11.43 8.39
C TYR A 200 -6.59 10.84 7.18
N ASP A 201 -6.87 11.68 6.18
CA ASP A 201 -7.77 11.28 5.10
C ASP A 201 -7.10 10.26 4.18
N PHE A 202 -5.85 10.50 3.77
CA PHE A 202 -5.08 9.53 2.98
C PHE A 202 -4.75 8.27 3.80
N ASN A 203 -4.21 8.45 5.00
CA ASN A 203 -3.84 7.34 5.87
C ASN A 203 -5.02 6.38 6.14
N ARG A 204 -6.22 6.91 6.35
CA ARG A 204 -7.42 6.11 6.60
C ARG A 204 -7.86 5.29 5.39
N ASN A 205 -7.55 5.74 4.19
CA ASN A 205 -7.93 5.13 2.92
C ASN A 205 -6.77 4.38 2.24
N LEU A 206 -5.59 4.35 2.86
CA LEU A 206 -4.46 3.53 2.42
C LEU A 206 -4.61 2.12 2.96
N HIS A 207 -4.78 1.14 2.08
CA HIS A 207 -4.88 -0.28 2.39
C HIS A 207 -3.73 -1.03 1.74
N ILE A 208 -3.03 -1.85 2.51
CA ILE A 208 -1.85 -2.58 2.04
C ILE A 208 -2.06 -4.06 2.33
N ILE A 209 -1.98 -4.88 1.31
CA ILE A 209 -1.96 -6.34 1.42
C ILE A 209 -0.57 -6.78 0.97
N ASN A 210 0.29 -7.09 1.93
CA ASN A 210 1.65 -7.53 1.67
C ASN A 210 1.73 -9.06 1.57
N ASP A 211 2.89 -9.56 1.18
CA ASP A 211 3.17 -10.99 1.01
C ASP A 211 2.87 -11.80 2.29
N MET A 212 3.20 -11.28 3.47
CA MET A 212 2.91 -11.94 4.75
C MET A 212 1.40 -12.12 4.96
N GLN A 213 0.58 -11.10 4.68
CA GLN A 213 -0.88 -11.21 4.79
C GLN A 213 -1.44 -12.18 3.74
N THR A 214 -0.92 -12.16 2.52
CA THR A 214 -1.24 -13.12 1.47
C THR A 214 -0.92 -14.55 1.94
N GLY A 215 0.24 -14.77 2.53
CA GLY A 215 0.64 -16.06 3.10
C GLY A 215 -0.31 -16.54 4.20
N LEU A 216 -0.76 -15.66 5.09
CA LEU A 216 -1.72 -16.02 6.14
C LEU A 216 -3.10 -16.40 5.59
N ILE A 217 -3.54 -15.74 4.51
CA ILE A 217 -4.79 -16.08 3.81
C ILE A 217 -4.67 -17.46 3.15
N LEU A 218 -3.58 -17.68 2.40
CA LEU A 218 -3.33 -18.96 1.70
C LEU A 218 -3.14 -20.13 2.66
N ALA A 219 -2.62 -19.87 3.87
CA ALA A 219 -2.49 -20.86 4.93
C ALA A 219 -3.78 -21.10 5.73
N ASN A 220 -4.91 -20.48 5.36
CA ASN A 220 -6.19 -20.55 6.09
C ASN A 220 -6.10 -20.12 7.56
N LEU A 221 -5.19 -19.22 7.91
CA LEU A 221 -5.01 -18.77 9.28
C LEU A 221 -5.77 -17.48 9.57
N LEU A 222 -5.67 -16.50 8.66
CA LEU A 222 -6.24 -15.18 8.89
C LEU A 222 -6.64 -14.53 7.56
N MET A 223 -7.81 -13.91 7.54
CA MET A 223 -8.33 -13.14 6.42
C MET A 223 -8.66 -11.71 6.87
N PRO A 224 -7.98 -10.68 6.35
CA PRO A 224 -8.32 -9.31 6.65
C PRO A 224 -9.57 -8.89 5.87
N PHE A 225 -10.54 -8.30 6.57
CA PHE A 225 -11.65 -7.60 5.94
C PHE A 225 -11.46 -6.10 6.07
N THR A 226 -11.41 -5.41 4.96
CA THR A 226 -11.37 -3.95 4.93
C THR A 226 -12.78 -3.41 5.06
N ILE A 227 -13.01 -2.61 6.09
CA ILE A 227 -14.27 -1.92 6.30
C ILE A 227 -14.17 -0.55 5.66
N HIS A 228 -14.99 -0.32 4.65
CA HIS A 228 -15.09 0.96 3.97
C HIS A 228 -16.55 1.38 3.87
N LEU A 229 -17.14 1.65 5.04
CA LEU A 229 -18.51 2.11 5.18
C LEU A 229 -18.53 3.61 5.50
N LYS A 230 -19.68 4.25 5.29
CA LYS A 230 -19.87 5.68 5.55
C LYS A 230 -19.45 6.08 6.98
N ASP A 231 -19.82 5.27 7.98
CA ASP A 231 -19.62 5.57 9.39
C ASP A 231 -18.53 4.70 10.06
N ALA A 232 -17.93 3.75 9.32
CA ALA A 232 -16.90 2.86 9.83
C ALA A 232 -15.84 2.58 8.77
N ARG A 233 -14.57 2.81 9.13
CA ARG A 233 -13.42 2.51 8.26
C ARG A 233 -12.30 1.88 9.07
N GLY A 234 -11.63 0.91 8.49
CA GLY A 234 -10.54 0.19 9.12
C GLY A 234 -10.37 -1.22 8.57
N GLU A 235 -9.67 -2.05 9.30
CA GLU A 235 -9.48 -3.46 8.97
C GLU A 235 -9.83 -4.31 10.17
N ILE A 236 -10.55 -5.40 9.96
CA ILE A 236 -10.82 -6.43 10.97
C ILE A 236 -10.15 -7.70 10.48
N PRO A 237 -9.11 -8.18 11.18
CA PRO A 237 -8.57 -9.51 10.93
C PRO A 237 -9.55 -10.56 11.40
N TYR A 238 -9.91 -11.50 10.54
CA TYR A 238 -10.76 -12.64 10.87
C TYR A 238 -9.91 -13.91 10.91
N GLY A 239 -9.88 -14.57 12.08
CA GLY A 239 -9.25 -15.88 12.23
C GLY A 239 -10.12 -16.95 11.58
N LEU A 240 -9.59 -17.69 10.60
CA LEU A 240 -10.34 -18.71 9.88
C LEU A 240 -10.51 -20.02 10.68
N ALA A 241 -9.63 -20.26 11.67
CA ALA A 241 -9.61 -21.52 12.41
C ALA A 241 -10.81 -21.69 13.36
N GLU A 242 -11.22 -20.60 14.02
CA GLU A 242 -12.25 -20.63 15.08
C GLU A 242 -13.23 -19.47 14.95
N PRO A 243 -14.48 -19.63 15.51
CA PRO A 243 -15.43 -18.53 15.61
C PRO A 243 -14.86 -17.33 16.36
N MET A 244 -15.16 -16.14 15.90
CA MET A 244 -14.66 -14.88 16.44
C MET A 244 -15.73 -14.15 17.24
N ILE A 245 -15.33 -13.39 18.26
CA ILE A 245 -16.22 -12.53 19.04
C ILE A 245 -15.97 -11.07 18.70
N LEU A 246 -17.01 -10.34 18.32
CA LEU A 246 -16.95 -8.91 18.05
C LEU A 246 -18.03 -8.16 18.83
N GLN A 247 -17.70 -6.94 19.28
CA GLN A 247 -18.70 -6.02 19.80
C GLN A 247 -19.76 -5.74 18.72
N SER A 248 -21.01 -5.52 19.12
CA SER A 248 -22.16 -5.36 18.22
C SER A 248 -21.92 -4.37 17.07
N ARG A 249 -21.22 -3.25 17.34
CA ARG A 249 -20.88 -2.27 16.29
C ARG A 249 -19.94 -2.83 15.22
N HIS A 250 -18.93 -3.60 15.62
CA HIS A 250 -17.97 -4.19 14.69
C HIS A 250 -18.58 -5.39 13.98
N PHE A 251 -19.43 -6.16 14.67
CA PHE A 251 -20.19 -7.24 14.06
C PHE A 251 -21.12 -6.73 12.94
N LEU A 252 -21.87 -5.65 13.21
CA LEU A 252 -22.70 -5.02 12.19
C LEU A 252 -21.88 -4.50 11.00
N ALA A 253 -20.74 -3.89 11.28
CA ALA A 253 -19.85 -3.38 10.21
C ALA A 253 -19.33 -4.51 9.31
N ILE A 254 -18.91 -5.65 9.89
CA ILE A 254 -18.41 -6.78 9.09
C ILE A 254 -19.57 -7.45 8.31
N SER A 255 -20.77 -7.54 8.91
CA SER A 255 -21.95 -8.06 8.21
C SER A 255 -22.28 -7.23 6.96
N ASN A 256 -22.26 -5.90 7.07
CA ASN A 256 -22.49 -5.01 5.93
C ASN A 256 -21.39 -5.16 4.84
N VAL A 257 -20.14 -5.38 5.23
CA VAL A 257 -19.06 -5.65 4.26
C VAL A 257 -19.29 -6.98 3.55
N ILE A 258 -19.73 -8.01 4.25
CA ILE A 258 -20.05 -9.30 3.63
C ILE A 258 -21.22 -9.17 2.64
N GLU A 259 -22.26 -8.39 2.97
CA GLU A 259 -23.33 -8.10 2.02
C GLU A 259 -22.81 -7.42 0.74
N GLN A 260 -21.94 -6.41 0.89
CA GLN A 260 -21.31 -5.75 -0.26
C GLN A 260 -20.46 -6.73 -1.09
N ILE A 261 -19.67 -7.59 -0.44
CA ILE A 261 -18.88 -8.63 -1.12
C ILE A 261 -19.82 -9.58 -1.88
N ASN A 262 -20.90 -10.05 -1.28
CA ASN A 262 -21.84 -10.98 -1.91
C ASN A 262 -22.47 -10.43 -3.18
N ILE A 263 -22.76 -9.13 -3.25
CA ILE A 263 -23.29 -8.48 -4.47
C ILE A 263 -22.36 -8.74 -5.66
N VAL A 264 -21.04 -8.65 -5.44
CA VAL A 264 -20.03 -8.85 -6.50
C VAL A 264 -19.68 -10.33 -6.63
N LEU A 265 -19.45 -11.03 -5.52
CA LEU A 265 -19.03 -12.44 -5.49
C LEU A 265 -19.98 -13.37 -6.24
N THR A 266 -21.30 -13.19 -6.10
CA THR A 266 -22.32 -13.99 -6.81
C THR A 266 -22.29 -13.80 -8.31
N LYS A 267 -21.72 -12.70 -8.81
CA LYS A 267 -21.54 -12.46 -10.24
C LYS A 267 -20.25 -13.06 -10.77
N ILE A 268 -19.22 -13.13 -9.91
CA ILE A 268 -17.92 -13.74 -10.24
C ILE A 268 -17.99 -15.26 -10.16
N ILE A 269 -18.60 -15.79 -9.08
CA ILE A 269 -18.78 -17.22 -8.84
C ILE A 269 -20.26 -17.48 -8.64
N PRO A 270 -21.01 -17.85 -9.69
CA PRO A 270 -22.44 -18.10 -9.58
C PRO A 270 -22.76 -19.12 -8.49
N GLY A 271 -23.74 -18.78 -7.65
CA GLY A 271 -24.20 -19.64 -6.56
C GLY A 271 -23.38 -19.60 -5.27
N LEU A 272 -22.21 -18.94 -5.26
CA LEU A 272 -21.40 -18.81 -4.03
C LEU A 272 -21.81 -17.54 -3.27
N GLN A 273 -22.13 -17.69 -1.98
CA GLN A 273 -22.40 -16.61 -1.03
C GLN A 273 -21.68 -16.85 0.28
N ILE A 274 -21.36 -15.79 0.99
CA ILE A 274 -20.83 -15.84 2.36
C ILE A 274 -21.97 -15.50 3.31
N LEU A 275 -22.15 -16.33 4.32
CA LEU A 275 -23.11 -16.11 5.38
C LEU A 275 -22.37 -15.76 6.68
N VAL A 276 -22.85 -14.75 7.39
CA VAL A 276 -22.42 -14.44 8.75
C VAL A 276 -23.37 -15.21 9.67
N ASN A 277 -22.85 -16.24 10.34
CA ASN A 277 -23.63 -17.13 11.20
C ASN A 277 -23.39 -16.75 12.68
N PRO A 278 -24.29 -15.99 13.33
CA PRO A 278 -24.19 -15.71 14.75
C PRO A 278 -24.46 -16.99 15.55
N LEU A 279 -23.61 -17.28 16.53
CA LEU A 279 -23.72 -18.45 17.40
C LEU A 279 -24.38 -18.08 18.71
N ASN A 280 -23.78 -17.19 19.50
CA ASN A 280 -24.29 -16.74 20.81
C ASN A 280 -23.70 -15.34 21.14
N ASN A 281 -24.25 -14.74 22.20
CA ASN A 281 -23.70 -13.53 22.79
C ASN A 281 -22.88 -13.92 24.04
N GLU A 282 -21.68 -13.35 24.15
CA GLU A 282 -20.73 -13.60 25.21
C GLU A 282 -20.21 -12.31 25.81
N THR A 283 -19.80 -12.36 27.07
CA THR A 283 -19.08 -11.24 27.69
C THR A 283 -17.60 -11.33 27.33
N MET A 284 -17.07 -10.28 26.72
CA MET A 284 -15.65 -10.15 26.37
C MET A 284 -14.81 -9.81 27.61
N ASP A 285 -13.48 -9.98 27.55
CA ASP A 285 -12.52 -9.67 28.63
C ASP A 285 -12.61 -8.23 29.16
N ASN A 286 -13.10 -7.31 28.34
CA ASN A 286 -13.30 -5.91 28.70
C ASN A 286 -14.67 -5.62 29.35
N GLY A 287 -15.43 -6.65 29.71
CA GLY A 287 -16.76 -6.58 30.33
C GLY A 287 -17.91 -6.16 29.37
N LYS A 288 -17.65 -5.99 28.10
CA LYS A 288 -18.68 -5.65 27.10
C LYS A 288 -19.25 -6.90 26.45
N THR A 289 -20.52 -6.85 26.08
CA THR A 289 -21.16 -7.92 25.32
C THR A 289 -20.69 -7.90 23.88
N GLY A 290 -20.32 -9.07 23.37
CA GLY A 290 -19.98 -9.32 21.97
C GLY A 290 -20.80 -10.45 21.39
N THR A 291 -20.92 -10.52 20.08
CA THR A 291 -21.53 -11.62 19.35
C THR A 291 -20.44 -12.56 18.86
N ARG A 292 -20.51 -13.82 19.23
CA ARG A 292 -19.68 -14.88 18.67
C ARG A 292 -20.30 -15.34 17.37
N PHE A 293 -19.49 -15.43 16.31
CA PHE A 293 -19.96 -15.78 14.98
C PHE A 293 -18.88 -16.50 14.18
N GLU A 294 -19.30 -17.16 13.12
CA GLU A 294 -18.44 -17.75 12.11
C GLU A 294 -18.91 -17.37 10.72
N PHE A 295 -18.01 -17.46 9.73
CA PHE A 295 -18.39 -17.35 8.33
C PHE A 295 -18.61 -18.74 7.74
N LEU A 296 -19.72 -18.86 7.00
CA LEU A 296 -20.05 -20.03 6.21
C LEU A 296 -20.05 -19.64 4.72
N SER A 297 -19.58 -20.53 3.88
CA SER A 297 -19.87 -20.48 2.44
C SER A 297 -21.16 -21.23 2.15
N LEU A 298 -22.02 -20.65 1.35
CA LEU A 298 -23.23 -21.27 0.80
C LEU A 298 -23.04 -21.45 -0.68
N LYS A 299 -23.07 -22.70 -1.15
CA LYS A 299 -23.03 -23.04 -2.57
C LYS A 299 -23.94 -24.25 -2.82
N ASP A 300 -24.81 -24.17 -3.83
CA ASP A 300 -25.72 -25.27 -4.20
C ASP A 300 -26.53 -25.81 -3.00
N ASN A 301 -27.04 -24.91 -2.16
CA ASN A 301 -27.75 -25.19 -0.89
C ASN A 301 -26.94 -25.92 0.18
N LYS A 302 -25.63 -26.08 0.01
CA LYS A 302 -24.72 -26.64 1.02
C LYS A 302 -24.00 -25.53 1.77
N LYS A 303 -24.04 -25.61 3.10
CA LYS A 303 -23.33 -24.70 4.00
C LYS A 303 -22.07 -25.36 4.51
N LEU A 304 -20.92 -24.74 4.31
CA LEU A 304 -19.64 -25.20 4.82
C LEU A 304 -18.94 -24.06 5.59
N PRO A 305 -18.15 -24.35 6.62
CA PRO A 305 -17.27 -23.33 7.20
C PRO A 305 -16.40 -22.69 6.12
N LEU A 306 -16.27 -21.36 6.13
CA LEU A 306 -15.54 -20.62 5.07
C LEU A 306 -14.10 -21.14 4.89
N ARG A 307 -13.45 -21.64 5.94
CA ARG A 307 -12.11 -22.26 5.89
C ARG A 307 -12.01 -23.50 4.98
N CYS A 308 -13.15 -24.11 4.65
CA CYS A 308 -13.19 -25.26 3.73
C CYS A 308 -13.13 -24.88 2.26
N GLU A 309 -13.21 -23.58 1.94
CA GLU A 309 -13.06 -23.10 0.58
C GLU A 309 -11.58 -23.17 0.14
N SER A 310 -11.39 -23.17 -1.19
CA SER A 310 -10.05 -23.15 -1.75
C SER A 310 -9.33 -21.83 -1.40
N ALA A 311 -7.99 -21.90 -1.29
CA ALA A 311 -7.16 -20.72 -1.03
C ALA A 311 -7.41 -19.58 -2.04
N GLY A 312 -7.67 -19.91 -3.31
CA GLY A 312 -8.01 -18.91 -4.34
C GLY A 312 -9.34 -18.20 -4.08
N ILE A 313 -10.37 -18.93 -3.62
CA ILE A 313 -11.66 -18.33 -3.22
C ILE A 313 -11.47 -17.41 -2.00
N LEU A 314 -10.75 -17.86 -0.99
CA LEU A 314 -10.45 -17.06 0.20
C LEU A 314 -9.67 -15.78 -0.14
N LYS A 315 -8.66 -15.89 -1.02
CA LYS A 315 -7.91 -14.74 -1.53
C LYS A 315 -8.84 -13.77 -2.27
N LEU A 316 -9.67 -14.27 -3.19
CA LEU A 316 -10.62 -13.45 -3.94
C LEU A 316 -11.56 -12.70 -2.98
N ILE A 317 -12.15 -13.38 -2.00
CA ILE A 317 -13.03 -12.76 -1.00
C ILE A 317 -12.30 -11.64 -0.25
N SER A 318 -11.06 -11.87 0.19
CA SER A 318 -10.29 -10.88 0.95
C SER A 318 -9.96 -9.63 0.12
N ILE A 319 -9.64 -9.79 -1.17
CA ILE A 319 -9.33 -8.64 -2.03
C ILE A 319 -10.58 -7.91 -2.52
N LEU A 320 -11.73 -8.58 -2.63
CA LEU A 320 -12.97 -7.93 -3.09
C LEU A 320 -13.36 -6.73 -2.24
N SER A 321 -13.18 -6.78 -0.92
CA SER A 321 -13.48 -5.66 -0.03
C SER A 321 -12.70 -4.39 -0.40
N VAL A 322 -11.40 -4.52 -0.70
CA VAL A 322 -10.55 -3.39 -1.09
C VAL A 322 -10.78 -2.98 -2.56
N LEU A 323 -11.09 -3.93 -3.47
CA LEU A 323 -11.39 -3.61 -4.86
C LEU A 323 -12.71 -2.86 -4.99
N ILE A 324 -13.73 -3.19 -4.18
CA ILE A 324 -14.98 -2.43 -4.09
C ILE A 324 -14.70 -0.99 -3.64
N ALA A 325 -13.79 -0.80 -2.68
CA ALA A 325 -13.37 0.54 -2.25
C ALA A 325 -12.67 1.32 -3.37
N VAL A 326 -11.73 0.69 -4.10
CA VAL A 326 -11.05 1.33 -5.26
C VAL A 326 -12.05 1.70 -6.35
N PHE A 327 -13.04 0.84 -6.60
CA PHE A 327 -14.04 1.12 -7.63
C PHE A 327 -14.90 2.35 -7.30
N ASN A 328 -15.32 2.50 -6.04
CA ASN A 328 -16.31 3.49 -5.64
C ASN A 328 -15.73 4.79 -5.08
N GLU A 329 -14.57 4.74 -4.44
CA GLU A 329 -14.05 5.83 -3.59
C GLU A 329 -12.81 6.47 -4.21
N PRO A 330 -12.86 7.76 -4.60
CA PRO A 330 -11.71 8.45 -5.21
C PRO A 330 -10.46 8.52 -4.31
N ASN A 331 -10.64 8.50 -3.00
CA ASN A 331 -9.56 8.56 -2.01
C ASN A 331 -8.99 7.20 -1.64
N SER A 332 -9.59 6.10 -2.10
CA SER A 332 -9.05 4.76 -1.83
C SER A 332 -7.70 4.60 -2.53
N CYS A 333 -6.68 4.24 -1.77
CA CYS A 333 -5.35 3.87 -2.26
C CYS A 333 -5.05 2.46 -1.76
N VAL A 334 -5.00 1.51 -2.66
CA VAL A 334 -4.80 0.09 -2.36
C VAL A 334 -3.48 -0.37 -2.96
N VAL A 335 -2.68 -1.07 -2.16
CA VAL A 335 -1.36 -1.57 -2.54
C VAL A 335 -1.33 -3.08 -2.23
N ILE A 336 -1.21 -3.92 -3.26
CA ILE A 336 -1.30 -5.38 -3.12
C ILE A 336 -0.05 -6.05 -3.69
N ASP A 337 0.62 -6.85 -2.87
CA ASP A 337 1.70 -7.72 -3.34
C ASP A 337 1.11 -9.04 -3.86
N GLU A 338 1.63 -9.52 -5.00
CA GLU A 338 1.19 -10.76 -5.64
C GLU A 338 -0.34 -10.85 -5.80
N LEU A 339 -0.94 -9.85 -6.44
CA LEU A 339 -2.39 -9.79 -6.66
C LEU A 339 -2.94 -11.05 -7.34
N ASP A 340 -2.14 -11.64 -8.24
CA ASP A 340 -2.46 -12.84 -9.01
C ASP A 340 -2.38 -14.15 -8.23
N SER A 341 -1.78 -14.16 -7.05
CA SER A 341 -1.60 -15.38 -6.27
C SER A 341 -2.95 -16.01 -5.90
N GLY A 342 -3.22 -17.21 -6.44
CA GLY A 342 -4.46 -17.95 -6.21
C GLY A 342 -5.70 -17.45 -6.96
N VAL A 343 -5.60 -16.41 -7.78
CA VAL A 343 -6.71 -15.89 -8.59
C VAL A 343 -6.56 -16.34 -10.04
N PHE A 344 -7.66 -16.83 -10.63
CA PHE A 344 -7.68 -17.26 -12.02
C PHE A 344 -7.34 -16.09 -12.96
N GLU A 345 -6.42 -16.32 -13.91
CA GLU A 345 -5.80 -15.22 -14.68
C GLU A 345 -6.78 -14.39 -15.50
N TYR A 346 -7.78 -15.03 -16.15
CA TYR A 346 -8.76 -14.29 -16.93
C TYR A 346 -9.67 -13.44 -16.06
N LEU A 347 -10.10 -13.96 -14.92
CA LEU A 347 -10.89 -13.20 -13.95
C LEU A 347 -10.10 -11.99 -13.43
N LEU A 348 -8.81 -12.17 -13.13
CA LEU A 348 -7.95 -11.07 -12.71
C LEU A 348 -7.88 -9.99 -13.78
N GLY A 349 -7.71 -10.37 -15.05
CA GLY A 349 -7.70 -9.45 -16.18
C GLY A 349 -9.01 -8.64 -16.27
N GLU A 350 -10.17 -9.32 -16.23
CA GLU A 350 -11.48 -8.68 -16.26
C GLU A 350 -11.69 -7.70 -15.11
N LEU A 351 -11.30 -8.08 -13.87
CA LEU A 351 -11.40 -7.19 -12.71
C LEU A 351 -10.52 -5.95 -12.87
N LEU A 352 -9.29 -6.11 -13.36
CA LEU A 352 -8.38 -5.00 -13.58
C LEU A 352 -8.87 -4.05 -14.68
N GLU A 353 -9.42 -4.58 -15.77
CA GLU A 353 -10.03 -3.80 -16.85
C GLU A 353 -11.21 -2.97 -16.33
N ILE A 354 -12.15 -3.61 -15.63
CA ILE A 354 -13.32 -2.95 -15.03
C ILE A 354 -12.88 -1.81 -14.07
N ILE A 355 -11.90 -2.06 -13.21
CA ILE A 355 -11.42 -1.05 -12.26
C ILE A 355 -10.70 0.08 -13.00
N ASN A 356 -9.87 -0.24 -13.99
CA ASN A 356 -9.12 0.77 -14.75
C ASN A 356 -10.04 1.71 -15.53
N GLU A 357 -11.12 1.21 -16.11
CA GLU A 357 -12.04 1.99 -16.93
C GLU A 357 -13.08 2.76 -16.11
N ASN A 358 -13.62 2.16 -15.06
CA ASN A 358 -14.81 2.65 -14.36
C ASN A 358 -14.58 2.98 -12.88
N GLY A 359 -13.42 2.62 -12.33
CA GLY A 359 -13.07 2.90 -10.95
C GLY A 359 -12.74 4.38 -10.70
N LYS A 360 -12.51 4.72 -9.43
CA LYS A 360 -12.21 6.08 -8.98
C LYS A 360 -10.93 6.19 -8.16
N GLY A 361 -10.57 5.12 -7.43
CA GLY A 361 -9.42 5.07 -6.54
C GLY A 361 -8.10 4.78 -7.23
N GLN A 362 -7.06 4.55 -6.43
CA GLN A 362 -5.75 4.08 -6.88
C GLN A 362 -5.50 2.63 -6.50
N LEU A 363 -4.97 1.84 -7.41
CA LEU A 363 -4.52 0.48 -7.19
C LEU A 363 -3.08 0.32 -7.65
N PHE A 364 -2.17 0.05 -6.72
CA PHE A 364 -0.82 -0.42 -7.02
C PHE A 364 -0.76 -1.91 -6.74
N PHE A 365 -0.25 -2.68 -7.68
CA PHE A 365 -0.12 -4.11 -7.46
C PHE A 365 1.14 -4.67 -8.09
N THR A 366 1.66 -5.75 -7.52
CA THR A 366 2.68 -6.58 -8.16
C THR A 366 2.01 -7.84 -8.69
N SER A 367 2.52 -8.38 -9.79
CA SER A 367 2.01 -9.61 -10.38
C SER A 367 3.08 -10.29 -11.22
N HIS A 368 2.94 -11.60 -11.36
CA HIS A 368 3.66 -12.43 -12.33
C HIS A 368 2.78 -12.84 -13.51
N ASN A 369 1.47 -12.63 -13.38
CA ASN A 369 0.51 -13.00 -14.40
C ASN A 369 0.54 -12.02 -15.58
N LEU A 370 0.73 -12.57 -16.78
CA LEU A 370 0.88 -11.75 -18.00
C LEU A 370 -0.46 -11.25 -18.56
N ARG A 371 -1.61 -11.73 -18.08
CA ARG A 371 -2.93 -11.31 -18.57
C ARG A 371 -3.18 -9.83 -18.34
N ALA A 372 -2.75 -9.29 -17.22
CA ALA A 372 -2.89 -7.85 -16.96
C ALA A 372 -2.08 -6.98 -17.96
N LEU A 373 -1.00 -7.51 -18.55
CA LEU A 373 -0.25 -6.82 -19.63
C LEU A 373 -1.05 -6.71 -20.93
N GLU A 374 -2.07 -7.54 -21.10
CA GLU A 374 -2.95 -7.50 -22.26
C GLU A 374 -4.10 -6.50 -22.11
N VAL A 375 -4.62 -6.36 -20.89
CA VAL A 375 -5.82 -5.56 -20.62
C VAL A 375 -5.51 -4.13 -20.17
N LEU A 376 -4.36 -3.90 -19.50
CA LEU A 376 -4.00 -2.58 -19.04
C LEU A 376 -3.19 -1.80 -20.08
N PRO A 377 -3.43 -0.48 -20.21
CA PRO A 377 -2.62 0.38 -21.06
C PRO A 377 -1.15 0.38 -20.63
N ASN A 378 -0.20 0.44 -21.56
CA ASN A 378 1.25 0.46 -21.26
C ASN A 378 1.65 1.55 -20.25
N LYS A 379 0.98 2.69 -20.27
CA LYS A 379 1.21 3.78 -19.30
C LYS A 379 0.93 3.39 -17.84
N ASN A 380 0.19 2.32 -17.62
CA ASN A 380 -0.18 1.79 -16.30
C ASN A 380 0.80 0.68 -15.82
N LEU A 381 1.78 0.32 -16.66
CA LEU A 381 2.67 -0.80 -16.42
C LEU A 381 4.09 -0.33 -16.17
N TRP A 382 4.69 -0.82 -15.10
CA TRP A 382 6.09 -0.64 -14.75
C TRP A 382 6.80 -1.99 -14.70
N PHE A 383 8.05 -1.99 -15.12
CA PHE A 383 8.86 -3.21 -15.18
C PHE A 383 10.12 -3.01 -14.35
N THR A 384 10.44 -4.02 -13.55
CA THR A 384 11.70 -4.01 -12.81
C THR A 384 12.83 -4.46 -13.72
N THR A 385 14.01 -3.89 -13.49
CA THR A 385 15.22 -4.15 -14.26
C THR A 385 16.25 -4.90 -13.41
N THR A 386 17.30 -5.40 -14.05
CA THR A 386 18.48 -5.92 -13.34
C THR A 386 19.40 -4.83 -12.82
N ASN A 387 19.22 -3.58 -13.27
CA ASN A 387 20.00 -2.42 -12.85
C ASN A 387 19.47 -1.87 -11.51
N GLU A 388 20.25 -1.98 -10.46
CA GLU A 388 19.90 -1.50 -9.11
C GLU A 388 19.79 0.03 -9.01
N ASN A 389 20.45 0.76 -9.93
CA ASN A 389 20.44 2.22 -9.98
C ASN A 389 19.29 2.79 -10.84
N ASN A 390 18.56 1.93 -11.56
CA ASN A 390 17.39 2.30 -12.36
C ASN A 390 16.40 1.14 -12.34
N ARG A 391 15.81 0.91 -11.15
CA ARG A 391 15.08 -0.31 -10.86
C ARG A 391 13.74 -0.43 -11.57
N PHE A 392 13.08 0.68 -11.87
CA PHE A 392 11.75 0.70 -12.47
C PHE A 392 11.78 1.44 -13.80
N VAL A 393 11.31 0.79 -14.86
CA VAL A 393 11.23 1.36 -16.21
C VAL A 393 9.88 1.08 -16.86
N ARG A 394 9.56 1.84 -17.88
CA ARG A 394 8.45 1.55 -18.80
C ARG A 394 8.98 0.96 -20.08
N LEU A 395 8.24 0.03 -20.68
CA LEU A 395 8.63 -0.51 -21.99
C LEU A 395 8.62 0.55 -23.06
N LYS A 396 9.69 0.59 -23.85
CA LYS A 396 9.79 1.39 -25.06
C LYS A 396 9.28 0.62 -26.29
N GLY A 397 8.86 1.35 -27.32
CA GLY A 397 8.42 0.75 -28.57
C GLY A 397 6.99 0.17 -28.56
N VAL A 398 6.24 0.35 -27.47
CA VAL A 398 4.83 -0.05 -27.41
C VAL A 398 3.99 0.95 -28.20
N LYS A 399 3.54 0.55 -29.40
CA LYS A 399 2.59 1.33 -30.19
C LYS A 399 1.18 1.15 -29.64
N ARG A 400 0.27 2.06 -29.96
CA ARG A 400 -1.12 2.08 -29.46
C ARG A 400 -1.90 0.76 -29.71
N LEU A 401 -1.53 0.02 -30.74
CA LEU A 401 -2.13 -1.27 -31.13
C LEU A 401 -1.25 -2.48 -30.77
N SER A 402 -0.12 -2.27 -30.08
CA SER A 402 0.78 -3.37 -29.70
C SER A 402 0.36 -4.00 -28.40
N ASN A 403 0.44 -5.33 -28.32
CA ASN A 403 0.22 -6.08 -27.10
C ASN A 403 1.45 -5.93 -26.16
N SER A 404 1.26 -5.34 -24.99
CA SER A 404 2.34 -5.15 -24.01
C SER A 404 2.96 -6.48 -23.54
N ARG A 405 2.18 -7.57 -23.50
CA ARG A 405 2.66 -8.93 -23.18
C ARG A 405 3.71 -9.40 -24.16
N ASP A 406 3.43 -9.29 -25.47
CA ASP A 406 4.36 -9.78 -26.50
C ASP A 406 5.67 -8.99 -26.49
N ILE A 407 5.58 -7.69 -26.28
CA ILE A 407 6.76 -6.80 -26.17
C ILE A 407 7.56 -7.16 -24.92
N TYR A 408 6.89 -7.42 -23.79
CA TYR A 408 7.56 -7.85 -22.56
C TYR A 408 8.27 -9.20 -22.73
N ILE A 409 7.58 -10.21 -23.28
CA ILE A 409 8.17 -11.53 -23.53
C ILE A 409 9.37 -11.41 -24.45
N ARG A 410 9.25 -10.63 -25.53
CA ARG A 410 10.37 -10.37 -26.45
C ARG A 410 11.53 -9.66 -25.74
N ALA A 411 11.25 -8.65 -24.91
CA ALA A 411 12.28 -7.93 -24.16
C ALA A 411 13.01 -8.84 -23.15
N VAL A 412 12.30 -9.79 -22.55
CA VAL A 412 12.88 -10.80 -21.66
C VAL A 412 13.76 -11.79 -22.43
N GLN A 413 13.34 -12.24 -23.62
CA GLN A 413 14.03 -13.26 -24.41
C GLN A 413 15.16 -12.71 -25.27
N LEU A 414 14.98 -11.54 -25.87
CA LEU A 414 15.86 -11.00 -26.89
C LEU A 414 16.50 -9.66 -26.50
N GLY A 415 16.11 -9.09 -25.36
CA GLY A 415 16.51 -7.73 -24.97
C GLY A 415 15.84 -6.65 -25.81
N GLY A 416 16.56 -5.56 -26.11
CA GLY A 416 16.09 -4.46 -26.96
C GLY A 416 15.40 -3.34 -26.19
N GLN A 417 15.48 -3.35 -24.86
CA GLN A 417 15.17 -2.23 -23.98
C GLN A 417 16.47 -1.56 -23.52
N ASP A 418 16.40 -0.32 -23.01
CA ASP A 418 17.59 0.38 -22.51
C ASP A 418 18.21 -0.34 -21.31
N GLU A 419 17.39 -1.03 -20.53
CA GLU A 419 17.78 -1.79 -19.36
C GLU A 419 17.38 -3.26 -19.51
N ASN A 420 18.19 -4.17 -19.00
CA ASN A 420 17.86 -5.58 -18.99
C ASN A 420 16.75 -5.86 -17.96
N LEU A 421 15.64 -6.43 -18.41
CA LEU A 421 14.49 -6.78 -17.56
C LEU A 421 14.66 -8.14 -16.87
N TYR A 422 15.52 -9.00 -17.40
CA TYR A 422 15.69 -10.36 -16.93
C TYR A 422 17.17 -10.74 -16.90
N ARG A 423 17.57 -11.47 -15.87
CA ARG A 423 18.88 -12.12 -15.80
C ARG A 423 18.69 -13.56 -16.19
N GLU A 424 19.27 -13.97 -17.32
CA GLU A 424 19.19 -15.34 -17.81
C GLU A 424 19.73 -16.34 -16.78
N THR A 425 19.07 -17.48 -16.71
CA THR A 425 19.50 -18.62 -15.90
C THR A 425 20.30 -19.58 -16.77
N ASP A 426 21.45 -20.03 -16.28
CA ASP A 426 22.23 -21.05 -16.93
C ASP A 426 21.57 -22.43 -16.71
N ILE A 427 20.76 -22.86 -17.70
CA ILE A 427 20.03 -24.13 -17.69
C ILE A 427 20.99 -25.34 -17.55
N TYR A 428 22.17 -25.24 -18.15
CA TYR A 428 23.16 -26.34 -18.07
C TYR A 428 23.68 -26.46 -16.63
N SER A 429 24.05 -25.37 -16.01
CA SER A 429 24.49 -25.37 -14.61
C SER A 429 23.41 -25.84 -13.66
N ILE A 430 22.15 -25.44 -13.88
CA ILE A 430 20.99 -25.91 -13.10
C ILE A 430 20.86 -27.45 -13.22
N LYS A 431 20.88 -27.99 -14.45
CA LYS A 431 20.79 -29.42 -14.70
C LYS A 431 21.94 -30.20 -14.03
N LYS A 432 23.15 -29.65 -14.08
CA LYS A 432 24.33 -30.24 -13.41
C LYS A 432 24.15 -30.22 -11.89
N SER A 433 23.63 -29.14 -11.34
CA SER A 433 23.39 -28.98 -9.90
C SER A 433 22.33 -29.96 -9.39
N PHE A 434 21.21 -30.19 -10.12
CA PHE A 434 20.22 -31.19 -9.76
C PHE A 434 20.85 -32.60 -9.69
N ARG A 435 21.68 -32.95 -10.68
CA ARG A 435 22.38 -34.26 -10.68
C ARG A 435 23.35 -34.40 -9.51
N LYS A 436 24.03 -33.31 -9.12
CA LYS A 436 24.97 -33.30 -8.00
C LYS A 436 24.20 -33.40 -6.67
N ALA A 437 23.12 -32.65 -6.51
CA ALA A 437 22.32 -32.69 -5.29
C ALA A 437 21.71 -34.07 -5.01
N GLY A 438 21.24 -34.77 -6.04
CA GLY A 438 20.70 -36.14 -5.89
C GLY A 438 21.77 -37.24 -5.63
N LYS A 439 23.06 -36.89 -5.63
CA LYS A 439 24.18 -37.78 -5.29
C LYS A 439 24.83 -37.48 -3.94
N LEU A 440 24.34 -36.48 -3.23
CA LEU A 440 24.77 -36.22 -1.85
C LEU A 440 24.11 -37.27 -0.95
N ASP A 441 24.88 -38.31 -0.61
CA ASP A 441 24.54 -39.20 0.49
C ASP A 441 24.55 -38.39 1.77
N VAL A 442 23.40 -38.33 2.48
CA VAL A 442 23.20 -37.66 3.76
C VAL A 442 23.75 -38.55 4.86
#